data_69e489a1c353961878d5c82a3e283e70
#
_entry.id   69e489a1c353961878d5c82a3e283e70
#
_cell.length_a   1.000
_cell.length_b   1.000
_cell.length_c   1.000
_cell.angle_alpha   90.00
_cell.angle_beta   90.00
_cell.angle_gamma   90.00
#
_symmetry.space_group_name_H-M   'P 1'
#
loop_
_entity.id
_entity.type
_entity.pdbx_description
1 polymer ?
#
loop_
_entity_poly.entity_id
_entity_poly.type
_entity_poly.pdbx_seq_one_letter_code
_entity_poly.pdbx_strand_id
1 'polypeptide(L)'
;MCFFRKFAIERCSAVDFRIASDMHRKRISHVPRIGPLVLAALVMLSSPVLPNDGQITLVVGFAAGGTSSTAARIFAESVEQITRTSTIVENRPGAGGAIAADWVLRQKGTQTLLFMSSTSSLKTSPQSGLVPIGILGTFSYVAVTKKDSAANLAEYMNEASREEKYRTVATAGAGSIPHLIGTKLFSDYGVPMVHVPYQGSAPAILSVAGDHVALAIVPFPDFLPFQDSLRILAQTGSGIETEGWVGIFAPPETSPEEVARLSEIFRQASQRSGEKLRNVGFEQVWRPGADARAMHEKDYAQWRPILKVLGVQP
;
A
#
# COMPACT_ATOMS: atom_id res chain seq x y z
N MET A 1 -9.58 56.94 -0.24
CA MET A 1 -10.51 57.14 0.89
C MET A 1 -10.29 56.02 1.85
N CYS A 2 -9.54 56.36 2.83
CA CYS A 2 -9.35 56.03 4.20
C CYS A 2 -10.53 55.34 4.89
N PHE A 3 -10.30 54.26 5.65
CA PHE A 3 -10.60 54.24 7.06
C PHE A 3 -9.80 53.13 7.78
N PHE A 4 -8.83 53.60 8.56
CA PHE A 4 -8.17 52.90 9.66
C PHE A 4 -9.11 52.77 10.86
N ARG A 5 -9.08 51.67 11.60
CA ARG A 5 -9.35 51.69 13.04
C ARG A 5 -8.46 50.68 13.79
N LYS A 6 -7.57 51.29 14.57
CA LYS A 6 -6.82 50.71 15.70
C LYS A 6 -7.76 50.41 16.88
N PHE A 7 -7.50 49.33 17.62
CA PHE A 7 -7.77 49.21 19.07
C PHE A 7 -6.65 48.30 19.60
N ALA A 8 -5.77 48.78 20.33
CA ALA A 8 -5.63 49.20 21.73
C ALA A 8 -5.30 48.00 22.63
N ILE A 9 -4.05 48.06 23.12
CA ILE A 9 -3.39 47.18 24.10
C ILE A 9 -3.90 47.61 25.48
N GLU A 10 -4.38 46.70 26.30
CA GLU A 10 -4.47 46.90 27.75
C GLU A 10 -3.63 45.88 28.51
N ARG A 11 -2.78 46.45 29.35
CA ARG A 11 -1.94 45.79 30.35
C ARG A 11 -2.83 45.36 31.52
N CYS A 12 -2.57 44.22 32.09
CA CYS A 12 -2.94 43.97 33.48
C CYS A 12 -1.71 43.48 34.26
N SER A 13 -1.51 44.14 35.34
CA SER A 13 -0.38 44.20 36.21
C SER A 13 -0.24 43.01 37.18
N ALA A 14 0.96 42.92 37.69
CA ALA A 14 1.47 42.09 38.75
C ALA A 14 0.53 41.94 39.98
N VAL A 15 0.43 40.71 40.47
CA VAL A 15 -0.04 40.46 41.84
C VAL A 15 1.09 39.83 42.64
N ASP A 16 1.32 40.46 43.75
CA ASP A 16 2.33 40.24 44.77
C ASP A 16 2.39 38.84 45.33
N PHE A 17 3.62 38.36 45.49
CA PHE A 17 3.98 37.18 46.24
C PHE A 17 4.52 37.63 47.61
N ARG A 18 3.69 37.64 48.65
CA ARG A 18 4.09 37.66 50.08
C ARG A 18 3.02 37.01 50.92
N ILE A 19 3.30 35.82 51.44
CA ILE A 19 2.81 35.29 52.74
C ILE A 19 3.81 34.16 53.08
N ALA A 20 4.72 34.44 53.95
CA ALA A 20 4.81 34.13 55.38
C ALA A 20 5.32 32.72 55.67
N SER A 21 6.57 32.71 56.10
CA SER A 21 7.17 31.71 56.98
C SER A 21 6.34 31.55 58.27
N ASP A 22 5.93 30.34 58.54
CA ASP A 22 5.94 29.73 59.87
C ASP A 22 5.16 28.43 59.84
N MET A 23 5.81 27.32 60.09
CA MET A 23 5.27 26.33 61.04
C MET A 23 6.22 25.13 61.19
N HIS A 24 6.82 25.11 62.37
CA HIS A 24 7.01 23.96 63.25
C HIS A 24 7.69 22.69 62.71
N ARG A 25 8.93 22.56 63.19
CA ARG A 25 9.63 21.28 63.41
C ARG A 25 8.73 20.31 64.19
N LYS A 26 8.18 19.30 63.55
CA LYS A 26 7.81 18.05 64.21
C LYS A 26 8.85 16.99 63.83
N ARG A 27 9.59 16.54 64.85
CA ARG A 27 10.45 15.35 64.81
C ARG A 27 9.58 14.15 64.48
N ILE A 28 9.81 13.52 63.34
CA ILE A 28 9.33 12.17 63.04
C ILE A 28 10.49 11.23 63.37
N SER A 29 10.46 10.72 64.61
CA SER A 29 11.22 9.55 65.00
C SER A 29 10.32 8.34 64.76
N HIS A 30 10.63 7.57 63.72
CA HIS A 30 10.46 6.12 63.56
C HIS A 30 10.45 5.80 62.05
N VAL A 31 11.62 5.58 61.50
CA VAL A 31 11.75 4.88 60.20
C VAL A 31 11.91 3.40 60.56
N PRO A 32 10.97 2.52 60.19
CA PRO A 32 11.18 1.08 60.33
C PRO A 32 12.34 0.65 59.45
N ARG A 33 13.37 0.03 60.04
CA ARG A 33 14.46 -0.62 59.34
C ARG A 33 13.87 -1.77 58.49
N ILE A 34 13.69 -1.53 57.17
CA ILE A 34 13.37 -2.57 56.22
C ILE A 34 14.60 -3.46 56.11
N GLY A 35 14.47 -4.71 56.60
CA GLY A 35 15.59 -5.66 56.57
C GLY A 35 16.01 -6.05 55.15
N PRO A 36 17.25 -6.52 54.95
CA PRO A 36 17.83 -6.78 53.64
C PRO A 36 17.08 -7.87 52.81
N LEU A 37 16.17 -8.63 53.48
CA LEU A 37 15.32 -9.63 52.80
C LEU A 37 14.19 -9.05 51.97
N VAL A 38 13.72 -7.81 52.24
CA VAL A 38 12.66 -7.16 51.45
C VAL A 38 13.23 -6.49 50.17
N LEU A 39 14.51 -6.08 50.23
CA LEU A 39 15.18 -5.49 49.07
C LEU A 39 15.52 -6.54 48.01
N ALA A 40 15.75 -7.81 48.42
CA ALA A 40 16.03 -8.91 47.46
C ALA A 40 14.78 -9.41 46.71
N ALA A 41 13.58 -9.23 47.27
CA ALA A 41 12.32 -9.61 46.60
C ALA A 41 11.86 -8.61 45.53
N LEU A 42 12.32 -7.36 45.59
CA LEU A 42 11.96 -6.32 44.60
C LEU A 42 12.80 -6.36 43.35
N VAL A 43 13.94 -7.06 43.35
CA VAL A 43 14.83 -7.20 42.20
C VAL A 43 14.41 -8.35 41.25
N MET A 44 13.54 -9.28 41.69
CA MET A 44 13.09 -10.42 40.90
C MET A 44 11.84 -10.15 40.07
N LEU A 45 11.28 -8.93 40.11
CA LEU A 45 10.12 -8.53 39.29
C LEU A 45 10.46 -7.60 38.10
N SER A 46 11.73 -7.43 37.80
CA SER A 46 12.12 -6.87 36.52
C SER A 46 12.01 -7.96 35.45
N SER A 47 10.79 -8.17 34.95
CA SER A 47 10.63 -8.80 33.64
C SER A 47 11.57 -8.08 32.69
N PRO A 48 12.38 -8.79 31.87
CA PRO A 48 13.15 -8.12 30.84
C PRO A 48 12.11 -7.37 29.99
N VAL A 49 12.18 -6.05 29.97
CA VAL A 49 11.57 -5.22 28.94
C VAL A 49 12.27 -5.69 27.69
N LEU A 50 11.61 -6.57 26.93
CA LEU A 50 12.02 -6.86 25.57
C LEU A 50 12.20 -5.51 24.90
N PRO A 51 13.29 -5.29 24.14
CA PRO A 51 13.45 -4.07 23.38
C PRO A 51 12.13 -3.88 22.63
N ASN A 52 11.53 -2.71 22.78
CA ASN A 52 10.34 -2.31 22.04
C ASN A 52 10.80 -2.29 20.57
N ASP A 53 10.67 -3.42 19.90
CA ASP A 53 10.94 -3.53 18.47
C ASP A 53 9.98 -2.55 17.82
N GLY A 54 10.54 -1.43 17.37
CA GLY A 54 9.80 -0.27 16.91
C GLY A 54 8.79 -0.64 15.83
N GLN A 55 7.78 0.19 15.66
CA GLN A 55 6.68 0.07 14.72
C GLN A 55 7.13 -0.45 13.34
N ILE A 56 6.44 -1.46 12.81
CA ILE A 56 6.61 -1.93 11.43
C ILE A 56 5.76 -1.04 10.51
N THR A 57 6.35 -0.56 9.44
CA THR A 57 5.67 0.24 8.42
C THR A 57 5.64 -0.50 7.08
N LEU A 58 4.45 -0.80 6.58
CA LEU A 58 4.25 -1.31 5.23
C LEU A 58 3.99 -0.13 4.27
N VAL A 59 4.95 0.17 3.41
CA VAL A 59 4.86 1.28 2.46
C VAL A 59 4.21 0.82 1.17
N VAL A 60 3.13 1.47 0.76
CA VAL A 60 2.34 1.17 -0.43
C VAL A 60 2.44 2.30 -1.45
N GLY A 61 2.78 1.99 -2.70
CA GLY A 61 3.02 2.97 -3.78
C GLY A 61 1.76 3.54 -4.45
N PHE A 62 0.57 3.33 -3.87
CA PHE A 62 -0.72 3.75 -4.44
C PHE A 62 -1.61 4.41 -3.40
N ALA A 63 -2.65 5.13 -3.87
CA ALA A 63 -3.63 5.77 -3.01
C ALA A 63 -4.34 4.76 -2.09
N ALA A 64 -4.79 5.23 -0.93
CA ALA A 64 -5.58 4.44 -0.01
C ALA A 64 -6.91 3.99 -0.66
N GLY A 65 -7.44 2.84 -0.23
CA GLY A 65 -8.70 2.29 -0.71
C GLY A 65 -8.59 1.38 -1.94
N GLY A 66 -7.44 1.35 -2.63
CA GLY A 66 -7.21 0.40 -3.73
C GLY A 66 -6.67 -0.96 -3.26
N THR A 67 -6.60 -1.90 -4.20
CA THR A 67 -6.18 -3.31 -4.02
C THR A 67 -4.94 -3.46 -3.13
N SER A 68 -3.83 -2.78 -3.46
CA SER A 68 -2.58 -2.91 -2.69
C SER A 68 -2.71 -2.40 -1.25
N SER A 69 -3.43 -1.28 -1.04
CA SER A 69 -3.63 -0.72 0.30
C SER A 69 -4.55 -1.59 1.15
N THR A 70 -5.58 -2.18 0.55
CA THR A 70 -6.50 -3.11 1.22
C THR A 70 -5.76 -4.38 1.65
N ALA A 71 -5.01 -5.00 0.75
CA ALA A 71 -4.19 -6.17 1.08
C ALA A 71 -3.15 -5.85 2.17
N ALA A 72 -2.43 -4.72 2.05
CA ALA A 72 -1.43 -4.33 3.05
C ALA A 72 -2.03 -4.17 4.45
N ARG A 73 -3.27 -3.63 4.58
CA ARG A 73 -3.96 -3.52 5.88
C ARG A 73 -4.32 -4.89 6.48
N ILE A 74 -4.80 -5.82 5.64
CA ILE A 74 -5.08 -7.20 6.08
C ILE A 74 -3.81 -7.88 6.59
N PHE A 75 -2.68 -7.68 5.89
CA PHE A 75 -1.39 -8.21 6.34
C PHE A 75 -0.86 -7.49 7.57
N ALA A 76 -0.98 -6.16 7.67
CA ALA A 76 -0.55 -5.39 8.84
C ALA A 76 -1.22 -5.89 10.12
N GLU A 77 -2.53 -6.12 10.09
CA GLU A 77 -3.27 -6.70 11.22
C GLU A 77 -2.74 -8.09 11.61
N SER A 78 -2.49 -8.95 10.62
CA SER A 78 -1.97 -10.31 10.88
C SER A 78 -0.53 -10.28 11.41
N VAL A 79 0.33 -9.42 10.87
CA VAL A 79 1.71 -9.22 11.34
C VAL A 79 1.72 -8.71 12.78
N GLU A 80 0.90 -7.71 13.11
CA GLU A 80 0.76 -7.20 14.47
C GLU A 80 0.33 -8.28 15.47
N GLN A 81 -0.63 -9.12 15.09
CA GLN A 81 -1.06 -10.25 15.93
C GLN A 81 0.03 -11.30 16.16
N ILE A 82 0.92 -11.52 15.17
CA ILE A 82 2.01 -12.49 15.25
C ILE A 82 3.18 -11.93 16.06
N THR A 83 3.58 -10.70 15.77
CA THR A 83 4.81 -10.09 16.31
C THR A 83 4.59 -9.33 17.61
N ARG A 84 3.34 -8.96 17.93
CA ARG A 84 2.98 -8.03 19.01
C ARG A 84 3.58 -6.64 18.85
N THR A 85 4.01 -6.31 17.62
CA THR A 85 4.59 -5.03 17.25
C THR A 85 3.56 -4.25 16.43
N SER A 86 3.32 -2.99 16.78
CA SER A 86 2.40 -2.13 16.01
C SER A 86 2.81 -2.10 14.54
N THR A 87 1.86 -2.40 13.66
CA THR A 87 2.11 -2.48 12.22
C THR A 87 1.16 -1.54 11.48
N ILE A 88 1.72 -0.53 10.81
CA ILE A 88 0.95 0.47 10.08
C ILE A 88 1.15 0.36 8.57
N VAL A 89 0.18 0.91 7.82
CA VAL A 89 0.27 1.06 6.36
C VAL A 89 0.42 2.52 6.02
N GLU A 90 1.51 2.86 5.33
CA GLU A 90 1.78 4.20 4.82
C GLU A 90 1.61 4.23 3.30
N ASN A 91 0.67 5.03 2.80
CA ASN A 91 0.47 5.21 1.38
C ASN A 91 1.35 6.35 0.86
N ARG A 92 2.24 6.06 -0.11
CA ARG A 92 3.10 7.02 -0.83
C ARG A 92 2.87 6.92 -2.34
N PRO A 93 1.73 7.45 -2.84
CA PRO A 93 1.39 7.32 -4.25
C PRO A 93 2.29 8.17 -5.14
N GLY A 94 2.44 7.72 -6.40
CA GLY A 94 3.11 8.48 -7.45
C GLY A 94 4.08 7.64 -8.28
N ALA A 95 4.27 8.05 -9.52
CA ALA A 95 5.13 7.42 -10.53
C ALA A 95 4.96 5.89 -10.64
N GLY A 96 3.70 5.38 -10.53
CA GLY A 96 3.43 3.94 -10.60
C GLY A 96 4.02 3.12 -9.44
N GLY A 97 4.32 3.76 -8.30
CA GLY A 97 4.91 3.14 -7.12
C GLY A 97 6.41 3.39 -6.94
N ALA A 98 7.09 4.02 -7.91
CA ALA A 98 8.52 4.32 -7.81
C ALA A 98 8.86 5.19 -6.59
N ILE A 99 8.03 6.18 -6.25
CA ILE A 99 8.25 7.05 -5.08
C ILE A 99 8.32 6.23 -3.78
N ALA A 100 7.44 5.25 -3.63
CA ALA A 100 7.44 4.35 -2.47
C ALA A 100 8.68 3.46 -2.45
N ALA A 101 9.06 2.89 -3.58
CA ALA A 101 10.26 2.06 -3.70
C ALA A 101 11.53 2.85 -3.39
N ASP A 102 11.68 4.03 -3.96
CA ASP A 102 12.80 4.94 -3.68
C ASP A 102 12.87 5.37 -2.22
N TRP A 103 11.74 5.52 -1.58
CA TRP A 103 11.68 5.81 -0.14
C TRP A 103 12.25 4.65 0.67
N VAL A 104 11.77 3.41 0.40
CA VAL A 104 12.22 2.21 1.12
C VAL A 104 13.70 1.92 0.85
N LEU A 105 14.19 2.14 -0.38
CA LEU A 105 15.60 2.00 -0.72
C LEU A 105 16.55 2.86 0.14
N ARG A 106 16.07 3.98 0.67
CA ARG A 106 16.85 4.88 1.54
C ARG A 106 16.72 4.57 3.03
N GLN A 107 15.86 3.62 3.41
CA GLN A 107 15.70 3.24 4.81
C GLN A 107 16.83 2.32 5.26
N LYS A 108 17.15 2.38 6.55
CA LYS A 108 18.07 1.45 7.21
C LYS A 108 17.26 0.58 8.17
N GLY A 109 17.61 -0.71 8.23
CA GLY A 109 16.89 -1.68 9.05
C GLY A 109 15.57 -2.16 8.42
N THR A 110 14.88 -3.07 9.09
CA THR A 110 13.74 -3.84 8.55
C THR A 110 12.39 -3.41 9.11
N GLN A 111 12.32 -2.27 9.76
CA GLN A 111 11.07 -1.72 10.27
C GLN A 111 10.20 -1.07 9.17
N THR A 112 10.80 -0.71 8.04
CA THR A 112 10.10 -0.14 6.89
C THR A 112 10.24 -1.07 5.69
N LEU A 113 9.13 -1.68 5.28
CA LEU A 113 9.06 -2.67 4.21
C LEU A 113 8.23 -2.14 3.04
N LEU A 114 8.64 -2.43 1.81
CA LEU A 114 7.86 -2.12 0.62
C LEU A 114 6.81 -3.21 0.37
N PHE A 115 5.55 -2.85 0.40
CA PHE A 115 4.45 -3.66 -0.09
C PHE A 115 4.30 -3.40 -1.59
N MET A 116 5.01 -4.20 -2.38
CA MET A 116 5.10 -4.05 -3.83
C MET A 116 3.94 -4.76 -4.53
N SER A 117 3.42 -4.15 -5.59
CA SER A 117 2.52 -4.82 -6.54
C SER A 117 3.23 -5.08 -7.87
N SER A 118 2.64 -5.94 -8.69
CA SER A 118 3.10 -6.19 -10.06
C SER A 118 3.23 -4.92 -10.92
N THR A 119 2.39 -3.91 -10.70
CA THR A 119 2.56 -2.59 -11.36
C THR A 119 3.81 -1.85 -10.86
N SER A 120 4.08 -1.86 -9.55
CA SER A 120 5.27 -1.20 -9.00
C SER A 120 6.57 -1.89 -9.43
N SER A 121 6.53 -3.19 -9.71
CA SER A 121 7.68 -3.95 -10.19
C SER A 121 8.22 -3.43 -11.52
N LEU A 122 7.36 -2.83 -12.35
CA LEU A 122 7.78 -2.25 -13.63
C LEU A 122 8.57 -0.95 -13.47
N LYS A 123 8.39 -0.26 -12.35
CA LYS A 123 9.01 1.03 -12.03
C LYS A 123 10.22 0.90 -11.09
N THR A 124 10.50 -0.31 -10.66
CA THR A 124 11.58 -0.60 -9.72
C THR A 124 12.50 -1.64 -10.35
N SER A 125 13.76 -1.30 -10.59
CA SER A 125 14.72 -2.27 -11.14
C SER A 125 14.87 -3.47 -10.20
N PRO A 126 14.88 -4.72 -10.69
CA PRO A 126 15.26 -5.88 -9.89
C PRO A 126 16.66 -5.78 -9.28
N GLN A 127 17.54 -4.96 -9.88
CA GLN A 127 18.90 -4.67 -9.39
C GLN A 127 18.95 -3.46 -8.44
N SER A 128 17.80 -2.91 -8.03
CA SER A 128 17.73 -1.73 -7.13
C SER A 128 18.35 -1.95 -5.74
N GLY A 129 18.51 -3.21 -5.33
CA GLY A 129 18.99 -3.58 -4.01
C GLY A 129 17.87 -3.96 -3.03
N LEU A 130 16.60 -3.78 -3.38
CA LEU A 130 15.49 -4.30 -2.57
C LEU A 130 15.60 -5.82 -2.41
N VAL A 131 15.42 -6.29 -1.18
CA VAL A 131 15.53 -7.71 -0.84
C VAL A 131 14.13 -8.33 -0.83
N PRO A 132 13.81 -9.25 -1.77
CA PRO A 132 12.50 -9.88 -1.81
C PRO A 132 12.31 -10.85 -0.64
N ILE A 133 11.21 -10.71 0.09
CA ILE A 133 10.83 -11.58 1.21
C ILE A 133 9.83 -12.64 0.77
N GLY A 134 8.84 -12.27 -0.05
CA GLY A 134 7.88 -13.22 -0.60
C GLY A 134 6.70 -12.58 -1.33
N ILE A 135 5.99 -13.41 -2.11
CA ILE A 135 4.67 -13.07 -2.70
C ILE A 135 3.59 -13.51 -1.72
N LEU A 136 2.61 -12.65 -1.53
CA LEU A 136 1.58 -12.77 -0.50
C LEU A 136 0.19 -13.06 -1.05
N GLY A 137 -0.06 -12.72 -2.31
CA GLY A 137 -1.33 -12.96 -2.98
C GLY A 137 -1.27 -12.63 -4.46
N THR A 138 -2.17 -13.25 -5.24
CA THR A 138 -2.39 -12.93 -6.65
C THR A 138 -3.83 -12.49 -6.88
N PHE A 139 -4.08 -11.86 -8.02
CA PHE A 139 -5.40 -11.37 -8.40
C PHE A 139 -5.51 -11.24 -9.92
N SER A 140 -6.73 -11.34 -10.42
CA SER A 140 -7.03 -11.07 -11.83
C SER A 140 -7.12 -9.57 -12.09
N TYR A 141 -6.72 -9.15 -13.30
CA TYR A 141 -7.11 -7.86 -13.86
C TYR A 141 -8.44 -7.99 -14.60
N VAL A 142 -9.25 -6.93 -14.56
CA VAL A 142 -10.52 -6.84 -15.26
C VAL A 142 -10.64 -5.54 -16.05
N ALA A 143 -11.21 -5.62 -17.24
CA ALA A 143 -11.68 -4.48 -18.00
C ALA A 143 -13.18 -4.28 -17.72
N VAL A 144 -13.56 -3.14 -17.18
CA VAL A 144 -14.91 -2.87 -16.69
C VAL A 144 -15.51 -1.62 -17.29
N THR A 145 -16.81 -1.69 -17.58
CA THR A 145 -17.63 -0.58 -18.04
C THR A 145 -18.96 -0.54 -17.29
N LYS A 146 -19.80 0.45 -17.53
CA LYS A 146 -21.15 0.52 -16.94
C LYS A 146 -22.04 -0.63 -17.45
N LYS A 147 -22.98 -1.11 -16.62
CA LYS A 147 -23.90 -2.20 -16.98
C LYS A 147 -24.84 -1.88 -18.13
N ASP A 148 -25.16 -0.61 -18.32
CA ASP A 148 -26.00 -0.09 -19.40
C ASP A 148 -25.25 0.17 -20.72
N SER A 149 -23.94 -0.08 -20.73
CA SER A 149 -23.09 -0.06 -21.92
C SER A 149 -23.11 -1.43 -22.65
N ALA A 150 -22.13 -1.71 -23.51
CA ALA A 150 -21.98 -2.93 -24.27
C ALA A 150 -22.07 -4.22 -23.40
N ALA A 151 -22.66 -5.28 -23.94
CA ALA A 151 -22.85 -6.54 -23.23
C ALA A 151 -21.56 -7.37 -23.13
N ASN A 152 -20.61 -7.17 -24.06
CA ASN A 152 -19.36 -7.92 -24.16
C ASN A 152 -18.26 -7.06 -24.80
N LEU A 153 -17.02 -7.56 -24.77
CA LEU A 153 -15.86 -6.85 -25.28
C LEU A 153 -15.93 -6.53 -26.77
N ALA A 154 -16.40 -7.48 -27.60
CA ALA A 154 -16.48 -7.28 -29.05
C ALA A 154 -17.46 -6.16 -29.41
N GLU A 155 -18.62 -6.13 -28.75
CA GLU A 155 -19.62 -5.07 -28.89
C GLU A 155 -19.05 -3.71 -28.44
N TYR A 156 -18.39 -3.67 -27.27
CA TYR A 156 -17.73 -2.46 -26.78
C TYR A 156 -16.69 -1.93 -27.76
N MET A 157 -15.83 -2.78 -28.32
CA MET A 157 -14.80 -2.36 -29.27
C MET A 157 -15.40 -1.90 -30.60
N ASN A 158 -16.55 -2.47 -31.02
CA ASN A 158 -17.28 -1.97 -32.19
C ASN A 158 -17.84 -0.54 -31.94
N GLU A 159 -18.37 -0.26 -30.74
CA GLU A 159 -18.78 1.09 -30.35
C GLU A 159 -17.58 2.05 -30.29
N ALA A 160 -16.46 1.63 -29.68
CA ALA A 160 -15.24 2.42 -29.56
C ALA A 160 -14.61 2.72 -30.95
N SER A 161 -14.80 1.87 -31.96
CA SER A 161 -14.37 2.15 -33.33
C SER A 161 -15.11 3.32 -33.96
N ARG A 162 -16.37 3.52 -33.58
CA ARG A 162 -17.28 4.54 -34.14
C ARG A 162 -17.33 5.82 -33.35
N GLU A 163 -17.24 5.74 -32.01
CA GLU A 163 -17.42 6.89 -31.11
C GLU A 163 -16.21 7.07 -30.18
N GLU A 164 -15.64 8.25 -30.16
CA GLU A 164 -14.44 8.58 -29.38
C GLU A 164 -14.64 8.47 -27.87
N LYS A 165 -15.86 8.71 -27.38
CA LYS A 165 -16.14 8.63 -25.94
C LYS A 165 -15.79 7.25 -25.36
N TYR A 166 -16.00 6.16 -26.13
CA TYR A 166 -15.69 4.80 -25.72
C TYR A 166 -14.21 4.43 -25.81
N ARG A 167 -13.34 5.32 -26.29
CA ARG A 167 -11.90 5.10 -26.39
C ARG A 167 -11.16 5.48 -25.10
N THR A 168 -11.84 6.16 -24.16
CA THR A 168 -11.24 6.60 -22.89
C THR A 168 -11.09 5.43 -21.92
N VAL A 169 -9.86 5.25 -21.41
CA VAL A 169 -9.50 4.13 -20.52
C VAL A 169 -8.79 4.64 -19.28
N ALA A 170 -9.45 4.45 -18.12
CA ALA A 170 -8.89 4.77 -16.82
C ALA A 170 -7.99 3.65 -16.31
N THR A 171 -6.82 4.00 -15.77
CA THR A 171 -5.87 3.04 -15.18
C THR A 171 -5.19 3.62 -13.95
N ALA A 172 -4.43 2.79 -13.23
CA ALA A 172 -3.67 3.16 -12.04
C ALA A 172 -2.41 4.01 -12.32
N GLY A 173 -2.31 4.59 -13.52
CA GLY A 173 -1.22 5.48 -13.91
C GLY A 173 -0.51 5.08 -15.20
N ALA A 174 0.22 6.03 -15.76
CA ALA A 174 1.00 5.81 -16.99
C ALA A 174 2.09 4.74 -16.76
N GLY A 175 2.17 3.78 -17.69
CA GLY A 175 3.10 2.65 -17.61
C GLY A 175 2.77 1.62 -16.55
N SER A 176 1.57 1.67 -15.98
CA SER A 176 1.06 0.58 -15.12
C SER A 176 0.70 -0.66 -15.96
N ILE A 177 0.66 -1.85 -15.35
CA ILE A 177 0.16 -3.06 -16.04
C ILE A 177 -1.25 -2.84 -16.61
N PRO A 178 -2.21 -2.23 -15.90
CA PRO A 178 -3.49 -1.84 -16.50
C PRO A 178 -3.37 -0.98 -17.77
N HIS A 179 -2.43 -0.02 -17.80
CA HIS A 179 -2.18 0.77 -19.04
C HIS A 179 -1.72 -0.11 -20.18
N LEU A 180 -0.77 -1.03 -19.94
CA LEU A 180 -0.24 -1.94 -20.95
C LEU A 180 -1.31 -2.92 -21.46
N ILE A 181 -2.13 -3.46 -20.55
CA ILE A 181 -3.29 -4.29 -20.90
C ILE A 181 -4.25 -3.51 -21.80
N GLY A 182 -4.59 -2.28 -21.45
CA GLY A 182 -5.47 -1.43 -22.27
C GLY A 182 -4.90 -1.16 -23.64
N THR A 183 -3.63 -0.80 -23.70
CA THR A 183 -2.94 -0.56 -24.99
C THR A 183 -2.98 -1.80 -25.88
N LYS A 184 -2.68 -2.97 -25.32
CA LYS A 184 -2.76 -4.23 -26.09
C LYS A 184 -4.19 -4.53 -26.51
N LEU A 185 -5.13 -4.46 -25.59
CA LEU A 185 -6.54 -4.78 -25.83
C LEU A 185 -7.13 -3.94 -26.98
N PHE A 186 -6.92 -2.63 -26.95
CA PHE A 186 -7.39 -1.74 -28.02
C PHE A 186 -6.64 -1.95 -29.32
N SER A 187 -5.33 -2.20 -29.27
CA SER A 187 -4.51 -2.50 -30.45
C SER A 187 -4.96 -3.78 -31.16
N ASP A 188 -5.32 -4.83 -30.43
CA ASP A 188 -5.78 -6.11 -31.00
C ASP A 188 -7.07 -5.94 -31.81
N TYR A 189 -7.87 -4.91 -31.53
CA TYR A 189 -9.07 -4.54 -32.27
C TYR A 189 -8.86 -3.41 -33.31
N GLY A 190 -7.64 -2.89 -33.41
CA GLY A 190 -7.33 -1.76 -34.31
C GLY A 190 -7.99 -0.43 -33.92
N VAL A 191 -8.37 -0.28 -32.65
CA VAL A 191 -9.04 0.92 -32.11
C VAL A 191 -8.02 1.78 -31.36
N PRO A 192 -7.93 3.10 -31.63
CA PRO A 192 -7.06 3.98 -30.86
C PRO A 192 -7.58 4.15 -29.43
N MET A 193 -6.70 4.01 -28.43
CA MET A 193 -7.00 4.22 -27.02
C MET A 193 -6.66 5.63 -26.57
N VAL A 194 -7.53 6.26 -25.77
CA VAL A 194 -7.26 7.50 -25.04
C VAL A 194 -7.02 7.16 -23.57
N HIS A 195 -5.77 7.17 -23.16
CA HIS A 195 -5.39 6.82 -21.77
C HIS A 195 -5.67 7.95 -20.79
N VAL A 196 -6.37 7.64 -19.68
CA VAL A 196 -6.66 8.56 -18.57
C VAL A 196 -5.99 8.02 -17.32
N PRO A 197 -4.80 8.52 -16.92
CA PRO A 197 -4.07 8.02 -15.76
C PRO A 197 -4.62 8.58 -14.44
N TYR A 198 -4.74 7.72 -13.43
CA TYR A 198 -5.11 8.06 -12.05
C TYR A 198 -3.99 7.67 -11.07
N GLN A 199 -4.06 8.16 -9.81
CA GLN A 199 -3.09 7.83 -8.74
C GLN A 199 -3.39 6.48 -8.06
N GLY A 200 -3.90 5.50 -8.81
CA GLY A 200 -4.27 4.16 -8.36
C GLY A 200 -5.59 3.70 -8.95
N SER A 201 -5.94 2.44 -8.70
CA SER A 201 -7.13 1.80 -9.24
C SER A 201 -8.44 2.30 -8.62
N ALA A 202 -8.44 2.67 -7.33
CA ALA A 202 -9.64 3.19 -6.68
C ALA A 202 -10.22 4.44 -7.37
N PRO A 203 -9.46 5.54 -7.61
CA PRO A 203 -10.00 6.66 -8.37
C PRO A 203 -10.27 6.32 -9.85
N ALA A 204 -9.56 5.36 -10.44
CA ALA A 204 -9.81 4.93 -11.81
C ALA A 204 -11.19 4.27 -11.97
N ILE A 205 -11.56 3.35 -11.09
CA ILE A 205 -12.89 2.69 -11.17
C ILE A 205 -14.03 3.65 -10.83
N LEU A 206 -13.82 4.55 -9.87
CA LEU A 206 -14.78 5.60 -9.52
C LEU A 206 -15.09 6.52 -10.70
N SER A 207 -14.11 6.78 -11.59
CA SER A 207 -14.33 7.60 -12.77
C SER A 207 -15.27 6.95 -13.78
N VAL A 208 -15.27 5.61 -13.89
CA VAL A 208 -16.22 4.87 -14.72
C VAL A 208 -17.59 4.80 -14.07
N ALA A 209 -17.65 4.55 -12.76
CA ALA A 209 -18.92 4.56 -12.02
C ALA A 209 -19.60 5.94 -12.10
N GLY A 210 -18.83 7.03 -12.12
CA GLY A 210 -19.29 8.40 -12.26
C GLY A 210 -19.48 8.90 -13.70
N ASP A 211 -19.34 8.02 -14.71
CA ASP A 211 -19.51 8.34 -16.15
C ASP A 211 -18.52 9.37 -16.71
N HIS A 212 -17.35 9.52 -16.10
CA HIS A 212 -16.30 10.43 -16.57
C HIS A 212 -15.38 9.77 -17.60
N VAL A 213 -15.22 8.44 -17.51
CA VAL A 213 -14.41 7.61 -18.41
C VAL A 213 -15.20 6.36 -18.77
N ALA A 214 -15.11 5.89 -20.01
CA ALA A 214 -15.96 4.83 -20.51
C ALA A 214 -15.54 3.41 -20.06
N LEU A 215 -14.23 3.16 -19.90
CA LEU A 215 -13.66 1.88 -19.48
C LEU A 215 -12.63 2.08 -18.39
N ALA A 216 -12.54 1.17 -17.44
CA ALA A 216 -11.38 1.06 -16.57
C ALA A 216 -10.73 -0.32 -16.69
N ILE A 217 -9.42 -0.36 -16.55
CA ILE A 217 -8.69 -1.62 -16.33
C ILE A 217 -8.11 -1.54 -14.93
N VAL A 218 -8.57 -2.46 -14.08
CA VAL A 218 -8.30 -2.47 -12.63
C VAL A 218 -8.10 -3.89 -12.14
N PRO A 219 -7.48 -4.09 -10.98
CA PRO A 219 -7.54 -5.35 -10.24
C PRO A 219 -8.97 -5.76 -9.91
N PHE A 220 -9.27 -7.05 -9.98
CA PHE A 220 -10.59 -7.60 -9.63
C PHE A 220 -11.07 -7.21 -8.21
N PRO A 221 -10.20 -7.15 -7.17
CA PRO A 221 -10.61 -6.66 -5.86
C PRO A 221 -11.26 -5.27 -5.86
N ASP A 222 -10.80 -4.37 -6.72
CA ASP A 222 -11.36 -3.02 -6.81
C ASP A 222 -12.72 -2.97 -7.54
N PHE A 223 -13.01 -3.97 -8.36
CA PHE A 223 -14.31 -4.12 -9.03
C PHE A 223 -15.41 -4.64 -8.09
N LEU A 224 -15.09 -5.51 -7.14
CA LEU A 224 -16.10 -6.19 -6.31
C LEU A 224 -17.13 -5.25 -5.66
N PRO A 225 -16.76 -4.09 -5.10
CA PRO A 225 -17.73 -3.15 -4.53
C PRO A 225 -18.69 -2.53 -5.56
N PHE A 226 -18.37 -2.64 -6.84
CA PHE A 226 -19.13 -2.03 -7.95
C PHE A 226 -19.84 -3.04 -8.85
N GLN A 227 -19.86 -4.32 -8.49
CA GLN A 227 -20.45 -5.40 -9.31
C GLN A 227 -21.93 -5.21 -9.65
N ASP A 228 -22.66 -4.40 -8.87
CA ASP A 228 -24.07 -4.09 -9.13
C ASP A 228 -24.25 -2.98 -10.17
N SER A 229 -23.28 -2.12 -10.39
CA SER A 229 -23.31 -0.97 -11.30
C SER A 229 -22.41 -1.12 -12.53
N LEU A 230 -21.33 -1.90 -12.42
CA LEU A 230 -20.36 -2.12 -13.47
C LEU A 230 -20.40 -3.57 -13.99
N ARG A 231 -19.91 -3.76 -15.23
CA ARG A 231 -19.81 -5.05 -15.91
C ARG A 231 -18.37 -5.32 -16.31
N ILE A 232 -17.93 -6.57 -16.15
CA ILE A 232 -16.67 -7.07 -16.70
C ILE A 232 -16.86 -7.39 -18.18
N LEU A 233 -15.99 -6.85 -19.03
CA LEU A 233 -15.90 -7.16 -20.46
C LEU A 233 -14.77 -8.14 -20.79
N ALA A 234 -13.67 -8.10 -20.02
CA ALA A 234 -12.54 -9.02 -20.13
C ALA A 234 -11.88 -9.20 -18.77
N GLN A 235 -11.25 -10.35 -18.54
CA GLN A 235 -10.53 -10.66 -17.30
C GLN A 235 -9.31 -11.55 -17.56
N THR A 236 -8.40 -11.66 -16.59
CA THR A 236 -7.27 -12.60 -16.64
C THR A 236 -7.77 -14.02 -16.92
N GLY A 237 -7.17 -14.66 -17.93
CA GLY A 237 -7.60 -15.98 -18.43
C GLY A 237 -8.75 -15.92 -19.44
N SER A 238 -9.36 -14.74 -19.68
CA SER A 238 -10.39 -14.52 -20.67
C SER A 238 -10.25 -13.11 -21.26
N GLY A 239 -9.41 -12.97 -22.29
CA GLY A 239 -9.11 -11.70 -22.97
C GLY A 239 -7.98 -10.87 -22.33
N ILE A 240 -7.50 -11.25 -21.16
CA ILE A 240 -6.31 -10.67 -20.50
C ILE A 240 -5.36 -11.81 -20.11
N GLU A 241 -4.10 -11.75 -20.50
CA GLU A 241 -3.12 -12.82 -20.25
C GLU A 241 -2.28 -12.61 -18.99
N THR A 242 -2.38 -11.44 -18.34
CA THR A 242 -1.53 -11.03 -17.24
C THR A 242 -2.25 -11.18 -15.90
N GLU A 243 -1.61 -11.88 -14.95
CA GLU A 243 -2.03 -11.95 -13.56
C GLU A 243 -1.33 -10.85 -12.73
N GLY A 244 -2.05 -10.29 -11.76
CA GLY A 244 -1.49 -9.36 -10.79
C GLY A 244 -1.00 -10.10 -9.53
N TRP A 245 -0.03 -9.49 -8.83
CA TRP A 245 0.46 -10.00 -7.56
C TRP A 245 0.80 -8.86 -6.59
N VAL A 246 0.84 -9.21 -5.31
CA VAL A 246 1.39 -8.38 -4.23
C VAL A 246 2.45 -9.16 -3.47
N GLY A 247 3.51 -8.48 -3.08
CA GLY A 247 4.63 -9.06 -2.35
C GLY A 247 5.27 -8.09 -1.38
N ILE A 248 6.16 -8.60 -0.55
CA ILE A 248 6.90 -7.84 0.45
C ILE A 248 8.38 -7.83 0.14
N PHE A 249 8.99 -6.66 0.25
CA PHE A 249 10.42 -6.42 -0.01
C PHE A 249 11.01 -5.59 1.12
N ALA A 250 12.20 -5.96 1.54
CA ALA A 250 12.96 -5.26 2.56
C ALA A 250 13.97 -4.28 1.93
N PRO A 251 14.47 -3.30 2.71
CA PRO A 251 15.55 -2.41 2.29
C PRO A 251 16.82 -3.16 1.90
N PRO A 252 17.74 -2.51 1.17
CA PRO A 252 19.08 -3.04 0.92
C PRO A 252 19.79 -3.42 2.22
N GLU A 253 20.77 -4.31 2.14
CA GLU A 253 21.60 -4.73 3.26
C GLU A 253 20.87 -5.46 4.41
N THR A 254 19.60 -5.89 4.18
CA THR A 254 18.89 -6.75 5.13
C THR A 254 19.64 -8.08 5.28
N SER A 255 20.00 -8.42 6.52
CA SER A 255 20.79 -9.62 6.79
C SER A 255 20.02 -10.91 6.45
N PRO A 256 20.72 -12.01 6.13
CA PRO A 256 20.07 -13.31 5.87
C PRO A 256 19.19 -13.80 7.04
N GLU A 257 19.60 -13.54 8.28
CA GLU A 257 18.84 -13.88 9.49
C GLU A 257 17.51 -13.12 9.52
N GLU A 258 17.57 -11.82 9.19
CA GLU A 258 16.37 -10.98 9.18
C GLU A 258 15.46 -11.32 8.00
N VAL A 259 16.00 -11.67 6.84
CA VAL A 259 15.23 -12.20 5.70
C VAL A 259 14.48 -13.47 6.13
N ALA A 260 15.16 -14.40 6.81
CA ALA A 260 14.53 -15.65 7.29
C ALA A 260 13.42 -15.34 8.31
N ARG A 261 13.67 -14.43 9.26
CA ARG A 261 12.68 -13.98 10.25
C ARG A 261 11.44 -13.35 9.60
N LEU A 262 11.64 -12.41 8.69
CA LEU A 262 10.55 -11.77 7.95
C LEU A 262 9.78 -12.76 7.09
N SER A 263 10.49 -13.67 6.38
CA SER A 263 9.85 -14.71 5.57
C SER A 263 8.90 -15.57 6.41
N GLU A 264 9.31 -15.96 7.61
CA GLU A 264 8.46 -16.76 8.49
C GLU A 264 7.25 -15.97 9.01
N ILE A 265 7.44 -14.70 9.41
CA ILE A 265 6.35 -13.82 9.84
C ILE A 265 5.32 -13.67 8.71
N PHE A 266 5.75 -13.33 7.49
CA PHE A 266 4.82 -13.09 6.38
C PHE A 266 4.20 -14.38 5.85
N ARG A 267 4.89 -15.53 5.95
CA ARG A 267 4.30 -16.84 5.66
C ARG A 267 3.13 -17.15 6.61
N GLN A 268 3.32 -16.94 7.91
CA GLN A 268 2.25 -17.10 8.91
C GLN A 268 1.13 -16.08 8.69
N ALA A 269 1.48 -14.83 8.41
CA ALA A 269 0.52 -13.78 8.11
C ALA A 269 -0.33 -14.11 6.87
N SER A 270 0.29 -14.68 5.81
CA SER A 270 -0.42 -15.13 4.62
C SER A 270 -1.45 -16.22 4.95
N GLN A 271 -1.07 -17.22 5.73
CA GLN A 271 -2.00 -18.28 6.16
C GLN A 271 -3.17 -17.73 6.97
N ARG A 272 -2.90 -16.80 7.91
CA ARG A 272 -3.89 -16.17 8.77
C ARG A 272 -4.86 -15.28 8.00
N SER A 273 -4.36 -14.62 6.96
CA SER A 273 -5.11 -13.65 6.16
C SER A 273 -5.95 -14.30 5.06
N GLY A 274 -5.83 -15.61 4.82
CA GLY A 274 -6.36 -16.28 3.63
C GLY A 274 -7.85 -16.06 3.41
N GLU A 275 -8.69 -16.17 4.44
CA GLU A 275 -10.12 -15.94 4.32
C GLU A 275 -10.43 -14.46 4.01
N LYS A 276 -9.80 -13.51 4.75
CA LYS A 276 -9.99 -12.08 4.52
C LYS A 276 -9.57 -11.67 3.10
N LEU A 277 -8.47 -12.24 2.60
CA LEU A 277 -8.00 -11.98 1.23
C LEU A 277 -8.98 -12.51 0.18
N ARG A 278 -9.47 -13.75 0.33
CA ARG A 278 -10.48 -14.29 -0.60
C ARG A 278 -11.75 -13.46 -0.61
N ASN A 279 -12.24 -13.01 0.54
CA ASN A 279 -13.43 -12.17 0.65
C ASN A 279 -13.30 -10.82 -0.06
N VAL A 280 -12.08 -10.36 -0.31
CA VAL A 280 -11.81 -9.14 -1.08
C VAL A 280 -11.22 -9.41 -2.47
N GLY A 281 -11.34 -10.65 -2.98
CA GLY A 281 -11.04 -10.99 -4.37
C GLY A 281 -9.58 -11.32 -4.67
N PHE A 282 -8.76 -11.64 -3.66
CA PHE A 282 -7.42 -12.17 -3.85
C PHE A 282 -7.42 -13.70 -3.80
N GLU A 283 -6.49 -14.30 -4.52
CA GLU A 283 -6.03 -15.65 -4.26
C GLU A 283 -4.88 -15.58 -3.25
N GLN A 284 -5.08 -16.21 -2.10
CA GLN A 284 -4.03 -16.30 -1.09
C GLN A 284 -2.97 -17.27 -1.56
N VAL A 285 -1.74 -16.79 -1.66
CA VAL A 285 -0.56 -17.59 -1.96
C VAL A 285 0.57 -17.20 -1.00
N TRP A 286 1.49 -18.14 -0.79
CA TRP A 286 2.80 -17.84 -0.24
C TRP A 286 3.85 -18.41 -1.18
N ARG A 287 4.70 -17.51 -1.72
CA ARG A 287 5.89 -17.91 -2.49
C ARG A 287 7.10 -17.22 -1.87
N PRO A 288 8.20 -17.93 -1.59
CA PRO A 288 9.37 -17.36 -0.91
C PRO A 288 10.09 -16.31 -1.75
N GLY A 289 11.06 -15.64 -1.15
CA GLY A 289 11.78 -14.53 -1.77
C GLY A 289 12.42 -14.85 -3.13
N ALA A 290 12.87 -16.09 -3.34
CA ALA A 290 13.40 -16.51 -4.65
C ALA A 290 12.35 -16.43 -5.76
N ASP A 291 11.11 -16.87 -5.49
CA ASP A 291 10.00 -16.80 -6.43
C ASP A 291 9.56 -15.35 -6.65
N ALA A 292 9.56 -14.54 -5.57
CA ALA A 292 9.26 -13.13 -5.66
C ALA A 292 10.27 -12.38 -6.55
N ARG A 293 11.55 -12.73 -6.45
CA ARG A 293 12.60 -12.23 -7.34
C ARG A 293 12.33 -12.63 -8.79
N ALA A 294 12.07 -13.91 -9.04
CA ALA A 294 11.83 -14.44 -10.38
C ALA A 294 10.59 -13.79 -11.03
N MET A 295 9.51 -13.59 -10.27
CA MET A 295 8.31 -12.90 -10.76
C MET A 295 8.59 -11.42 -11.08
N HIS A 296 9.33 -10.72 -10.22
CA HIS A 296 9.74 -9.33 -10.45
C HIS A 296 10.60 -9.21 -11.72
N GLU A 297 11.62 -10.06 -11.87
CA GLU A 297 12.51 -10.08 -13.04
C GLU A 297 11.74 -10.39 -14.33
N LYS A 298 10.82 -11.36 -14.29
CA LYS A 298 9.96 -11.73 -15.40
C LYS A 298 9.11 -10.54 -15.86
N ASP A 299 8.38 -9.92 -14.95
CA ASP A 299 7.50 -8.79 -15.28
C ASP A 299 8.32 -7.61 -15.83
N TYR A 300 9.44 -7.28 -15.17
CA TYR A 300 10.32 -6.20 -15.61
C TYR A 300 10.87 -6.44 -17.01
N ALA A 301 11.33 -7.66 -17.32
CA ALA A 301 11.86 -8.03 -18.64
C ALA A 301 10.76 -8.04 -19.72
N GLN A 302 9.58 -8.57 -19.40
CA GLN A 302 8.46 -8.68 -20.33
C GLN A 302 7.91 -7.31 -20.75
N TRP A 303 7.74 -6.40 -19.80
CA TRP A 303 7.00 -5.16 -20.04
C TRP A 303 7.87 -3.95 -20.37
N ARG A 304 9.14 -3.94 -19.96
CA ARG A 304 10.05 -2.82 -20.17
C ARG A 304 10.22 -2.42 -21.66
N PRO A 305 10.34 -3.35 -22.62
CA PRO A 305 10.41 -2.99 -24.03
C PRO A 305 9.18 -2.22 -24.52
N ILE A 306 7.99 -2.62 -24.05
CA ILE A 306 6.72 -1.98 -24.42
C ILE A 306 6.64 -0.57 -23.82
N LEU A 307 7.04 -0.39 -22.57
CA LEU A 307 7.11 0.93 -21.92
C LEU A 307 8.01 1.89 -22.72
N LYS A 308 9.14 1.40 -23.21
CA LYS A 308 10.07 2.19 -24.02
C LYS A 308 9.44 2.66 -25.35
N VAL A 309 8.69 1.77 -26.01
CA VAL A 309 7.95 2.12 -27.25
C VAL A 309 6.88 3.17 -26.98
N LEU A 310 6.22 3.11 -25.82
CA LEU A 310 5.20 4.07 -25.40
C LEU A 310 5.78 5.41 -24.90
N GLY A 311 7.10 5.58 -24.89
CA GLY A 311 7.75 6.78 -24.36
C GLY A 311 7.58 6.95 -22.85
N VAL A 312 7.18 5.90 -22.13
CA VAL A 312 7.03 5.92 -20.68
C VAL A 312 8.33 5.48 -20.05
N GLN A 313 8.97 6.37 -19.30
CA GLN A 313 10.18 6.03 -18.56
C GLN A 313 9.86 5.01 -17.46
N PRO A 314 10.68 3.94 -17.33
CA PRO A 314 10.52 2.95 -16.26
C PRO A 314 10.83 3.53 -14.89
#